data_b96bb287c4a6630463022d3328813b23
#
_entry.id   b96bb287c4a6630463022d3328813b23
#
_cell.length_a   1.000
_cell.length_b   1.000
_cell.length_c   1.000
_cell.angle_alpha   90.00
_cell.angle_beta   90.00
_cell.angle_gamma   90.00
#
_symmetry.space_group_name_H-M   'P 1'
#
loop_
_entity.id
_entity.type
_entity.pdbx_description
1 polymer ?
#
loop_
_entity_poly.entity_id
_entity_poly.type
_entity_poly.pdbx_seq_one_letter_code
_entity_poly.pdbx_strand_id
1 'polypeptide(L)'
;MDASMWIAKTGLDAQQTRMSVISNNLANVNTTGFKRDRASFEDMLYQNLRQPGGQVGADAQAPTGLMLGTGVRVVATEKTHTQGSLVTTKNALDLAVQGDGFFQIAQSDGTIAYSRDGSFKLSPTGQLVTANGALLQPAITIPPNVASISIGQDGTVSVETAAGGGAQVLGQIQIARFSNSAGLQAIGQNLLKETTASGAAVVSQPGQAGAGKLMQGALEASNVNVVEEMVNMIETQRAYEINSKAISAVDGMLRFLNNNM
;
A
#
# COMPACT_ATOMS: atom_id res chain seq x y z
N MET A 1 -27.15 2.51 -26.47
CA MET A 1 -26.99 3.16 -25.15
C MET A 1 -26.35 4.52 -25.40
N ASP A 2 -26.91 5.57 -24.80
CA ASP A 2 -26.33 6.90 -24.96
C ASP A 2 -24.92 6.99 -24.38
N ALA A 3 -24.00 7.64 -25.06
CA ALA A 3 -22.64 7.83 -24.64
C ALA A 3 -22.56 8.45 -23.21
N SER A 4 -23.50 9.32 -22.87
CA SER A 4 -23.64 9.97 -21.59
C SER A 4 -23.89 8.96 -20.42
N MET A 5 -24.75 7.95 -20.64
CA MET A 5 -24.98 6.90 -19.64
C MET A 5 -23.74 6.03 -19.42
N TRP A 6 -23.01 5.72 -20.50
CA TRP A 6 -21.78 4.96 -20.40
C TRP A 6 -20.71 5.72 -19.62
N ILE A 7 -20.51 7.01 -19.91
CA ILE A 7 -19.57 7.86 -19.19
C ILE A 7 -19.93 7.94 -17.71
N ALA A 8 -21.20 8.18 -17.39
CA ALA A 8 -21.66 8.24 -16.00
C ALA A 8 -21.50 6.89 -15.27
N LYS A 9 -21.73 5.75 -15.96
CA LYS A 9 -21.50 4.41 -15.41
C LYS A 9 -20.02 4.21 -15.07
N THR A 10 -19.10 4.49 -16.01
CA THR A 10 -17.65 4.34 -15.75
C THR A 10 -17.18 5.25 -14.59
N GLY A 11 -17.77 6.45 -14.49
CA GLY A 11 -17.56 7.34 -13.35
C GLY A 11 -18.03 6.74 -12.02
N LEU A 12 -19.20 6.10 -11.98
CA LEU A 12 -19.70 5.41 -10.78
C LEU A 12 -18.79 4.26 -10.37
N ASP A 13 -18.39 3.41 -11.32
CA ASP A 13 -17.49 2.27 -11.07
C ASP A 13 -16.13 2.75 -10.49
N ALA A 14 -15.61 3.85 -11.04
CA ALA A 14 -14.38 4.49 -10.55
C ALA A 14 -14.54 5.02 -9.11
N GLN A 15 -15.64 5.73 -8.81
CA GLN A 15 -15.91 6.24 -7.47
C GLN A 15 -16.15 5.11 -6.47
N GLN A 16 -16.80 4.02 -6.87
CA GLN A 16 -16.99 2.86 -6.02
C GLN A 16 -15.64 2.21 -5.65
N THR A 17 -14.74 2.08 -6.63
CA THR A 17 -13.39 1.55 -6.36
C THR A 17 -12.62 2.47 -5.42
N ARG A 18 -12.67 3.80 -5.65
CA ARG A 18 -12.04 4.79 -4.77
C ARG A 18 -12.58 4.70 -3.35
N MET A 19 -13.90 4.57 -3.19
CA MET A 19 -14.54 4.41 -1.88
C MET A 19 -14.08 3.13 -1.16
N SER A 20 -13.94 2.02 -1.88
CA SER A 20 -13.44 0.76 -1.32
C SER A 20 -12.00 0.90 -0.82
N VAL A 21 -11.12 1.59 -1.58
CA VAL A 21 -9.74 1.86 -1.18
C VAL A 21 -9.68 2.75 0.06
N ILE A 22 -10.45 3.85 0.09
CA ILE A 22 -10.53 4.75 1.26
C ILE A 22 -11.03 4.01 2.49
N SER A 23 -12.07 3.18 2.34
CA SER A 23 -12.62 2.38 3.44
C SER A 23 -11.60 1.38 3.98
N ASN A 24 -10.82 0.74 3.10
CA ASN A 24 -9.73 -0.14 3.51
C ASN A 24 -8.61 0.60 4.25
N ASN A 25 -8.23 1.79 3.77
CA ASN A 25 -7.26 2.64 4.46
C ASN A 25 -7.75 3.02 5.86
N LEU A 26 -8.98 3.47 5.97
CA LEU A 26 -9.57 3.88 7.24
C LEU A 26 -9.68 2.72 8.23
N ALA A 27 -10.09 1.54 7.77
CA ALA A 27 -10.17 0.33 8.60
C ALA A 27 -8.79 -0.08 9.15
N ASN A 28 -7.71 0.20 8.40
CA ASN A 28 -6.35 -0.18 8.76
C ASN A 28 -5.51 0.96 9.33
N VAL A 29 -6.13 2.06 9.80
CA VAL A 29 -5.41 3.20 10.36
C VAL A 29 -4.62 2.84 11.63
N ASN A 30 -5.13 1.91 12.44
CA ASN A 30 -4.48 1.42 13.66
C ASN A 30 -3.64 0.15 13.44
N THR A 31 -3.52 -0.34 12.21
CA THR A 31 -2.75 -1.54 11.89
C THR A 31 -1.27 -1.18 11.78
N THR A 32 -0.44 -1.82 12.60
CA THR A 32 1.02 -1.61 12.60
C THR A 32 1.64 -1.97 11.26
N GLY A 33 2.49 -1.10 10.73
CA GLY A 33 3.19 -1.33 9.47
C GLY A 33 2.29 -1.28 8.22
N PHE A 34 1.01 -0.94 8.35
CA PHE A 34 0.12 -0.79 7.21
C PHE A 34 0.55 0.37 6.31
N LYS A 35 0.44 0.16 5.01
CA LYS A 35 0.72 1.17 4.00
C LYS A 35 -0.55 1.51 3.22
N ARG A 36 -0.83 2.82 3.12
CA ARG A 36 -1.97 3.39 2.43
C ARG A 36 -2.04 2.91 0.99
N ASP A 37 -3.20 2.48 0.56
CA ASP A 37 -3.49 2.17 -0.83
C ASP A 37 -4.00 3.42 -1.56
N ARG A 38 -3.64 3.56 -2.84
CA ARG A 38 -4.11 4.61 -3.74
C ARG A 38 -4.60 4.00 -5.04
N ALA A 39 -5.76 4.41 -5.50
CA ALA A 39 -6.27 4.04 -6.82
C ALA A 39 -5.79 5.06 -7.87
N SER A 40 -5.30 4.56 -8.99
CA SER A 40 -4.90 5.34 -10.17
C SER A 40 -5.95 5.20 -11.27
N PHE A 41 -6.31 6.32 -11.88
CA PHE A 41 -7.33 6.41 -12.93
C PHE A 41 -6.74 6.97 -14.20
N GLU A 42 -7.27 6.53 -15.33
CA GLU A 42 -6.97 7.07 -16.66
C GLU A 42 -8.26 7.34 -17.42
N ASP A 43 -8.21 8.32 -18.30
CA ASP A 43 -9.27 8.54 -19.27
C ASP A 43 -9.31 7.42 -20.31
N MET A 44 -10.48 7.16 -20.87
CA MET A 44 -10.67 6.20 -21.96
C MET A 44 -10.44 6.88 -23.32
N LEU A 45 -10.28 6.06 -24.37
CA LEU A 45 -10.08 6.55 -25.72
C LEU A 45 -11.17 7.55 -26.14
N TYR A 46 -10.74 8.63 -26.77
CA TYR A 46 -11.66 9.65 -27.32
C TYR A 46 -12.26 9.17 -28.64
N GLN A 47 -13.56 9.42 -28.80
CA GLN A 47 -14.24 9.23 -30.06
C GLN A 47 -14.01 10.48 -30.95
N ASN A 48 -13.32 10.31 -32.08
CA ASN A 48 -13.01 11.36 -33.01
C ASN A 48 -14.17 11.51 -34.00
N LEU A 49 -14.97 12.55 -33.84
CA LEU A 49 -16.03 12.90 -34.80
C LEU A 49 -15.52 13.79 -35.91
N ARG A 50 -14.55 14.65 -35.64
CA ARG A 50 -13.86 15.51 -36.62
C ARG A 50 -12.40 15.68 -36.20
N GLN A 51 -11.49 15.37 -37.11
CA GLN A 51 -10.06 15.56 -36.86
C GLN A 51 -9.66 17.04 -36.81
N PRO A 52 -8.75 17.45 -35.92
CA PRO A 52 -8.11 18.76 -35.99
C PRO A 52 -7.36 18.90 -37.32
N GLY A 53 -7.43 20.07 -37.96
CA GLY A 53 -6.82 20.32 -39.24
C GLY A 53 -7.56 19.74 -40.47
N GLY A 54 -8.75 19.12 -40.26
CA GLY A 54 -9.58 18.65 -41.36
C GLY A 54 -10.05 19.82 -42.26
N GLN A 55 -10.05 19.59 -43.58
CA GLN A 55 -10.57 20.59 -44.55
C GLN A 55 -12.07 20.80 -44.33
N VAL A 56 -12.45 22.05 -44.12
CA VAL A 56 -13.88 22.50 -43.99
C VAL A 56 -14.34 23.21 -45.25
N GLY A 57 -13.43 23.56 -46.15
CA GLY A 57 -13.69 24.22 -47.44
C GLY A 57 -12.45 24.19 -48.31
N ALA A 58 -12.51 24.73 -49.54
CA ALA A 58 -11.41 24.64 -50.51
C ALA A 58 -10.07 25.21 -49.98
N ASP A 59 -10.14 26.26 -49.11
CA ASP A 59 -8.94 26.91 -48.52
C ASP A 59 -8.99 27.08 -47.00
N ALA A 60 -9.94 26.42 -46.30
CA ALA A 60 -10.10 26.57 -44.85
C ALA A 60 -9.91 25.24 -44.13
N GLN A 61 -8.97 25.20 -43.20
CA GLN A 61 -8.75 24.08 -42.28
C GLN A 61 -9.39 24.39 -40.92
N ALA A 62 -10.02 23.37 -40.30
CA ALA A 62 -10.57 23.51 -38.95
C ALA A 62 -9.46 23.65 -37.93
N PRO A 63 -9.36 24.76 -37.16
CA PRO A 63 -8.31 24.96 -36.19
C PRO A 63 -8.43 23.97 -34.99
N THR A 64 -9.64 23.42 -34.78
CA THR A 64 -9.93 22.46 -33.68
C THR A 64 -10.73 21.28 -34.16
N GLY A 65 -10.47 20.09 -33.60
CA GLY A 65 -11.27 18.88 -33.81
C GLY A 65 -12.48 18.80 -32.88
N LEU A 66 -13.36 17.84 -33.14
CA LEU A 66 -14.45 17.46 -32.26
C LEU A 66 -14.14 16.03 -31.74
N MET A 67 -13.70 15.96 -30.48
CA MET A 67 -13.38 14.70 -29.80
C MET A 67 -14.27 14.58 -28.58
N LEU A 68 -14.93 13.44 -28.42
CA LEU A 68 -15.76 13.13 -27.27
C LEU A 68 -15.05 12.10 -26.39
N GLY A 69 -14.89 12.40 -25.11
CA GLY A 69 -14.38 11.44 -24.11
C GLY A 69 -15.39 10.31 -23.90
N THR A 70 -14.91 9.11 -23.63
CA THR A 70 -15.75 7.92 -23.40
C THR A 70 -15.81 7.48 -21.94
N GLY A 71 -15.18 8.23 -21.03
CA GLY A 71 -15.21 7.99 -19.59
C GLY A 71 -13.84 7.73 -18.97
N VAL A 72 -13.83 7.08 -17.83
CA VAL A 72 -12.67 6.79 -16.98
C VAL A 72 -12.55 5.30 -16.71
N ARG A 73 -11.31 4.80 -16.54
CA ARG A 73 -11.04 3.45 -16.07
C ARG A 73 -10.11 3.46 -14.87
N VAL A 74 -10.25 2.46 -14.01
CA VAL A 74 -9.28 2.15 -12.97
C VAL A 74 -8.13 1.38 -13.61
N VAL A 75 -6.90 1.84 -13.43
CA VAL A 75 -5.70 1.21 -14.00
C VAL A 75 -5.02 0.32 -12.98
N ALA A 76 -4.83 0.83 -11.78
CA ALA A 76 -4.13 0.12 -10.72
C ALA A 76 -4.56 0.61 -9.34
N THR A 77 -4.29 -0.22 -8.36
CA THR A 77 -4.21 0.17 -6.95
C THR A 77 -2.78 -0.09 -6.49
N GLU A 78 -2.15 0.92 -5.91
CA GLU A 78 -0.76 0.83 -5.47
C GLU A 78 -0.62 1.20 -4.00
N LYS A 79 0.34 0.57 -3.31
CA LYS A 79 0.70 0.93 -1.93
C LYS A 79 1.71 2.06 -1.89
N THR A 80 1.42 3.07 -1.10
CA THR A 80 2.35 4.18 -0.84
C THR A 80 3.25 3.81 0.33
N HIS A 81 4.52 3.53 0.05
CA HIS A 81 5.49 3.06 1.05
C HIS A 81 6.20 4.20 1.81
N THR A 82 5.58 5.38 1.92
CA THR A 82 6.08 6.43 2.82
C THR A 82 6.09 5.93 4.26
N GLN A 83 7.05 6.41 5.05
CA GLN A 83 7.17 6.04 6.45
C GLN A 83 6.01 6.60 7.27
N GLY A 84 5.40 5.76 8.12
CA GLY A 84 4.43 6.16 9.13
C GLY A 84 5.10 6.73 10.37
N SER A 85 4.31 7.22 11.31
CA SER A 85 4.82 7.69 12.60
C SER A 85 5.41 6.55 13.41
N LEU A 86 6.55 6.77 14.07
CA LEU A 86 7.15 5.81 14.98
C LEU A 86 6.58 6.01 16.39
N VAL A 87 5.98 4.97 16.94
CA VAL A 87 5.36 4.97 18.28
C VAL A 87 6.21 4.12 19.22
N THR A 88 6.69 4.71 20.30
CA THR A 88 7.48 3.99 21.32
C THR A 88 6.56 3.12 22.17
N THR A 89 6.85 1.81 22.23
CA THR A 89 6.06 0.83 22.97
C THR A 89 6.74 0.36 24.25
N LYS A 90 8.04 0.59 24.41
CA LYS A 90 8.90 0.12 25.51
C LYS A 90 9.04 -1.41 25.60
N ASN A 91 8.51 -2.15 24.64
CA ASN A 91 8.72 -3.61 24.54
C ASN A 91 10.01 -3.89 23.79
N ALA A 92 10.94 -4.66 24.38
CA ALA A 92 12.25 -4.93 23.80
C ALA A 92 12.20 -5.72 22.48
N LEU A 93 11.10 -6.43 22.20
CA LEU A 93 10.91 -7.21 20.98
C LEU A 93 10.21 -6.44 19.86
N ASP A 94 9.71 -5.24 20.14
CA ASP A 94 9.12 -4.38 19.12
C ASP A 94 10.23 -3.64 18.40
N LEU A 95 10.22 -3.75 17.07
CA LEU A 95 11.22 -3.19 16.18
C LEU A 95 10.59 -2.34 15.10
N ALA A 96 11.11 -1.16 14.89
CA ALA A 96 10.73 -0.34 13.75
C ALA A 96 11.91 -0.14 12.81
N VAL A 97 11.63 -0.08 11.50
CA VAL A 97 12.61 0.30 10.49
C VAL A 97 12.47 1.79 10.24
N GLN A 98 13.49 2.57 10.54
CA GLN A 98 13.56 3.99 10.23
C GLN A 98 14.24 4.18 8.86
N GLY A 99 13.48 4.54 7.85
CA GLY A 99 13.93 4.61 6.45
C GLY A 99 13.42 3.42 5.63
N ASP A 100 14.08 3.14 4.50
CA ASP A 100 13.66 2.10 3.55
C ASP A 100 14.12 0.71 4.00
N GLY A 101 13.25 -0.27 3.84
CA GLY A 101 13.54 -1.70 4.12
C GLY A 101 12.32 -2.43 4.65
N PHE A 102 12.38 -3.75 4.63
CA PHE A 102 11.34 -4.66 5.10
C PHE A 102 11.97 -5.78 5.89
N PHE A 103 11.30 -6.24 6.92
CA PHE A 103 11.66 -7.48 7.61
C PHE A 103 11.39 -8.67 6.70
N GLN A 104 12.24 -9.68 6.77
CA GLN A 104 12.08 -10.94 6.04
C GLN A 104 11.41 -11.96 6.95
N ILE A 105 10.30 -12.51 6.51
CA ILE A 105 9.48 -13.45 7.27
C ILE A 105 9.41 -14.76 6.49
N ALA A 106 9.87 -15.86 7.09
CA ALA A 106 9.73 -17.18 6.51
C ALA A 106 8.32 -17.70 6.77
N GLN A 107 7.61 -18.02 5.70
CA GLN A 107 6.31 -18.66 5.78
C GLN A 107 6.44 -20.19 5.94
N SER A 108 5.35 -20.83 6.36
CA SER A 108 5.29 -22.28 6.55
C SER A 108 5.50 -23.09 5.27
N ASP A 109 5.27 -22.48 4.11
CA ASP A 109 5.49 -23.06 2.78
C ASP A 109 6.94 -22.94 2.29
N GLY A 110 7.85 -22.38 3.11
CA GLY A 110 9.25 -22.14 2.78
C GLY A 110 9.50 -20.89 1.94
N THR A 111 8.48 -20.14 1.57
CA THR A 111 8.64 -18.86 0.85
C THR A 111 9.00 -17.74 1.82
N ILE A 112 9.74 -16.73 1.32
CA ILE A 112 10.04 -15.53 2.09
C ILE A 112 9.00 -14.47 1.75
N ALA A 113 8.38 -13.92 2.79
CA ALA A 113 7.52 -12.75 2.71
C ALA A 113 8.19 -11.56 3.38
N TYR A 114 7.73 -10.37 3.09
CA TYR A 114 8.30 -9.12 3.56
C TYR A 114 7.25 -8.34 4.34
N SER A 115 7.67 -7.72 5.44
CA SER A 115 6.75 -6.96 6.30
C SER A 115 7.40 -5.70 6.85
N ARG A 116 6.58 -4.68 7.12
CA ARG A 116 6.95 -3.51 7.93
C ARG A 116 6.47 -3.64 9.39
N ASP A 117 5.66 -4.66 9.68
CA ASP A 117 5.24 -4.93 11.04
C ASP A 117 6.41 -5.54 11.83
N GLY A 118 6.83 -4.85 12.86
CA GLY A 118 7.91 -5.27 13.76
C GLY A 118 7.41 -5.73 15.12
N SER A 119 6.15 -6.08 15.29
CA SER A 119 5.59 -6.62 16.52
C SER A 119 5.97 -8.10 16.72
N PHE A 120 7.23 -8.34 17.04
CA PHE A 120 7.72 -9.71 17.23
C PHE A 120 7.42 -10.27 18.62
N LYS A 121 7.31 -11.58 18.67
CA LYS A 121 7.15 -12.37 19.89
C LYS A 121 8.21 -13.45 19.95
N LEU A 122 8.40 -14.01 21.13
CA LEU A 122 9.30 -15.13 21.31
C LEU A 122 8.51 -16.44 21.21
N SER A 123 8.99 -17.34 20.35
CA SER A 123 8.50 -18.71 20.24
C SER A 123 8.92 -19.54 21.47
N PRO A 124 8.24 -20.64 21.79
CA PRO A 124 8.72 -21.61 22.81
C PRO A 124 10.13 -22.13 22.56
N THR A 125 10.61 -22.10 21.32
CA THR A 125 11.97 -22.47 20.91
C THR A 125 12.98 -21.32 21.04
N GLY A 126 12.56 -20.14 21.53
CA GLY A 126 13.41 -18.96 21.66
C GLY A 126 13.64 -18.17 20.37
N GLN A 127 12.89 -18.45 19.31
CA GLN A 127 13.03 -17.73 18.03
C GLN A 127 12.07 -16.54 17.94
N LEU A 128 12.48 -15.49 17.21
CA LEU A 128 11.64 -14.34 16.93
C LEU A 128 10.58 -14.70 15.88
N VAL A 129 9.31 -14.55 16.23
CA VAL A 129 8.16 -14.85 15.37
C VAL A 129 7.20 -13.68 15.32
N THR A 130 6.44 -13.60 14.23
CA THR A 130 5.29 -12.71 14.12
C THR A 130 4.13 -13.18 14.99
N ALA A 131 3.08 -12.38 15.12
CA ALA A 131 1.86 -12.76 15.84
C ALA A 131 1.21 -14.06 15.30
N ASN A 132 1.44 -14.38 14.02
CA ASN A 132 0.93 -15.58 13.35
C ASN A 132 1.89 -16.79 13.43
N GLY A 133 3.02 -16.66 14.15
CA GLY A 133 3.99 -17.74 14.32
C GLY A 133 5.01 -17.88 13.16
N ALA A 134 5.00 -16.99 12.18
CA ALA A 134 5.99 -17.00 11.09
C ALA A 134 7.34 -16.48 11.59
N LEU A 135 8.45 -17.13 11.17
CA LEU A 135 9.80 -16.87 11.69
C LEU A 135 10.43 -15.64 11.01
N LEU A 136 11.09 -14.79 11.82
CA LEU A 136 11.97 -13.74 11.28
C LEU A 136 13.24 -14.36 10.68
N GLN A 137 13.66 -13.87 9.52
CA GLN A 137 14.91 -14.25 8.86
C GLN A 137 15.96 -13.11 8.94
N PRO A 138 17.24 -13.44 9.21
CA PRO A 138 17.77 -14.76 9.60
C PRO A 138 17.26 -15.19 10.98
N ALA A 139 17.07 -16.50 11.16
CA ALA A 139 16.57 -17.03 12.42
C ALA A 139 17.59 -16.82 13.54
N ILE A 140 17.19 -16.06 14.56
CA ILE A 140 18.00 -15.78 15.75
C ILE A 140 17.33 -16.50 16.93
N THR A 141 18.08 -17.35 17.62
CA THR A 141 17.57 -18.08 18.79
C THR A 141 18.06 -17.42 20.06
N ILE A 142 17.14 -17.00 20.90
CA ILE A 142 17.40 -16.38 22.20
C ILE A 142 17.40 -17.49 23.27
N PRO A 143 18.46 -17.65 24.06
CA PRO A 143 18.54 -18.67 25.12
C PRO A 143 17.53 -18.37 26.25
N PRO A 144 17.08 -19.37 27.01
CA PRO A 144 16.02 -19.23 28.01
C PRO A 144 16.37 -18.39 29.25
N ASN A 145 17.64 -18.11 29.54
CA ASN A 145 18.08 -17.42 30.75
C ASN A 145 18.59 -16.01 30.48
N VAL A 146 17.84 -15.21 29.69
CA VAL A 146 18.22 -13.83 29.32
C VAL A 146 17.61 -12.85 30.31
N ALA A 147 18.44 -11.95 30.86
CA ALA A 147 18.01 -10.84 31.71
C ALA A 147 17.55 -9.65 30.89
N SER A 148 18.28 -9.32 29.81
CA SER A 148 17.91 -8.22 28.89
C SER A 148 18.27 -8.55 27.44
N ILE A 149 17.48 -8.00 26.51
CA ILE A 149 17.70 -8.10 25.06
C ILE A 149 17.93 -6.69 24.53
N SER A 150 19.06 -6.47 23.86
CA SER A 150 19.39 -5.21 23.23
C SER A 150 19.61 -5.44 21.73
N ILE A 151 18.95 -4.60 20.92
CA ILE A 151 19.05 -4.66 19.47
C ILE A 151 19.60 -3.33 18.98
N GLY A 152 20.78 -3.38 18.37
CA GLY A 152 21.45 -2.21 17.82
C GLY A 152 20.77 -1.62 16.60
N GLN A 153 21.09 -0.37 16.26
CA GLN A 153 20.59 0.26 15.04
C GLN A 153 21.06 -0.43 13.75
N ASP A 154 22.17 -1.16 13.85
CA ASP A 154 22.77 -2.00 12.81
C ASP A 154 22.14 -3.40 12.70
N GLY A 155 21.15 -3.69 13.55
CA GLY A 155 20.50 -4.99 13.60
C GLY A 155 21.21 -6.04 14.45
N THR A 156 22.31 -5.72 15.11
CA THR A 156 23.00 -6.65 16.00
C THR A 156 22.15 -6.96 17.22
N VAL A 157 21.82 -8.23 17.42
CA VAL A 157 21.06 -8.72 18.57
C VAL A 157 22.04 -9.21 19.63
N SER A 158 22.05 -8.55 20.77
CA SER A 158 22.85 -8.90 21.92
C SER A 158 21.96 -9.19 23.13
N VAL A 159 22.37 -10.14 23.96
CA VAL A 159 21.65 -10.54 25.18
C VAL A 159 22.59 -10.51 26.36
N GLU A 160 22.06 -10.14 27.51
CA GLU A 160 22.74 -10.30 28.80
C GLU A 160 22.11 -11.46 29.54
N THR A 161 22.93 -12.42 29.95
CA THR A 161 22.47 -13.54 30.72
C THR A 161 22.42 -13.20 32.23
N ALA A 162 21.42 -13.73 32.94
CA ALA A 162 21.21 -13.48 34.35
C ALA A 162 22.41 -13.94 35.25
N ALA A 163 23.33 -14.77 34.72
CA ALA A 163 24.53 -15.28 35.41
C ALA A 163 25.71 -14.31 35.42
N GLY A 164 25.58 -13.07 34.94
CA GLY A 164 26.64 -12.05 34.98
C GLY A 164 27.77 -12.23 33.97
N GLY A 165 27.58 -13.06 32.97
CA GLY A 165 28.48 -13.15 31.81
C GLY A 165 28.10 -12.06 30.77
N GLY A 166 28.90 -11.05 30.58
CA GLY A 166 28.71 -9.89 29.72
C GLY A 166 27.81 -10.03 28.49
N ALA A 167 27.57 -8.96 27.72
CA ALA A 167 26.71 -8.97 26.54
C ALA A 167 27.22 -9.97 25.49
N GLN A 168 26.40 -10.94 25.13
CA GLN A 168 26.68 -11.95 24.11
C GLN A 168 25.92 -11.59 22.82
N VAL A 169 26.62 -11.48 21.70
CA VAL A 169 26.00 -11.29 20.38
C VAL A 169 25.48 -12.63 19.87
N LEU A 170 24.18 -12.69 19.55
CA LEU A 170 23.52 -13.89 19.03
C LEU A 170 23.44 -13.92 17.52
N GLY A 171 23.35 -12.75 16.88
CA GLY A 171 23.22 -12.64 15.43
C GLY A 171 22.88 -11.22 15.00
N GLN A 172 22.56 -11.07 13.73
CA GLN A 172 22.22 -9.78 13.15
C GLN A 172 20.95 -9.89 12.30
N ILE A 173 19.99 -9.02 12.55
CA ILE A 173 18.77 -8.89 11.76
C ILE A 173 19.14 -8.20 10.44
N GLN A 174 18.65 -8.73 9.34
CA GLN A 174 18.81 -8.16 8.03
C GLN A 174 17.47 -7.61 7.51
N ILE A 175 17.54 -6.56 6.70
CA ILE A 175 16.38 -5.98 6.05
C ILE A 175 16.52 -6.07 4.54
N ALA A 176 15.39 -6.28 3.86
CA ALA A 176 15.31 -6.36 2.42
C ALA A 176 14.86 -5.02 1.84
N ARG A 177 15.43 -4.62 0.71
CA ARG A 177 15.00 -3.46 -0.08
C ARG A 177 14.63 -3.89 -1.48
N PHE A 178 13.74 -3.13 -2.11
CA PHE A 178 13.29 -3.35 -3.46
C PHE A 178 13.53 -2.10 -4.31
N SER A 179 13.88 -2.30 -5.57
CA SER A 179 14.00 -1.20 -6.52
C SER A 179 12.65 -0.53 -6.77
N ASN A 180 11.57 -1.32 -6.76
CA ASN A 180 10.21 -0.84 -6.90
C ASN A 180 9.32 -1.46 -5.83
N SER A 181 9.17 -0.79 -4.69
CA SER A 181 8.33 -1.26 -3.58
C SER A 181 6.83 -1.29 -3.92
N ALA A 182 6.37 -0.45 -4.85
CA ALA A 182 4.97 -0.45 -5.30
C ALA A 182 4.60 -1.72 -6.08
N GLY A 183 5.61 -2.41 -6.66
CA GLY A 183 5.42 -3.69 -7.37
C GLY A 183 5.27 -4.89 -6.45
N LEU A 184 5.38 -4.76 -5.15
CA LEU A 184 5.17 -5.84 -4.19
C LEU A 184 3.70 -6.26 -4.15
N GLN A 185 3.45 -7.56 -4.12
CA GLN A 185 2.10 -8.10 -3.99
C GLN A 185 1.72 -8.29 -2.51
N ALA A 186 0.64 -7.67 -2.08
CA ALA A 186 0.08 -7.92 -0.75
C ALA A 186 -0.62 -9.29 -0.72
N ILE A 187 -0.23 -10.13 0.24
CA ILE A 187 -0.80 -11.48 0.44
C ILE A 187 -1.67 -11.58 1.70
N GLY A 188 -1.91 -10.45 2.38
CA GLY A 188 -2.62 -10.39 3.65
C GLY A 188 -1.67 -10.47 4.85
N GLN A 189 -2.22 -10.30 6.08
CA GLN A 189 -1.47 -10.40 7.35
C GLN A 189 -0.26 -9.43 7.43
N ASN A 190 -0.34 -8.26 6.80
CA ASN A 190 0.76 -7.29 6.65
C ASN A 190 1.99 -7.85 5.92
N LEU A 191 1.82 -8.94 5.16
CA LEU A 191 2.87 -9.58 4.40
C LEU A 191 2.80 -9.18 2.93
N LEU A 192 3.99 -8.97 2.36
CA LEU A 192 4.22 -8.62 0.97
C LEU A 192 5.06 -9.73 0.33
N LYS A 193 4.81 -10.03 -0.93
CA LYS A 193 5.57 -10.99 -1.72
C LYS A 193 6.26 -10.28 -2.87
N GLU A 194 7.49 -10.68 -3.16
CA GLU A 194 8.20 -10.16 -4.33
C GLU A 194 7.55 -10.62 -5.64
N THR A 195 7.65 -9.78 -6.64
CA THR A 195 7.15 -10.01 -7.99
C THR A 195 8.20 -9.63 -9.01
N THR A 196 7.98 -9.98 -10.27
CA THR A 196 8.84 -9.51 -11.38
C THR A 196 8.85 -7.99 -11.51
N ALA A 197 7.77 -7.32 -11.07
CA ALA A 197 7.65 -5.85 -11.11
C ALA A 197 8.39 -5.15 -9.95
N SER A 198 8.55 -5.81 -8.81
CA SER A 198 9.33 -5.28 -7.67
C SER A 198 10.83 -5.41 -7.86
N GLY A 199 11.26 -6.36 -8.70
CA GLY A 199 12.63 -6.84 -8.75
C GLY A 199 12.97 -7.74 -7.57
N ALA A 200 14.16 -8.33 -7.60
CA ALA A 200 14.66 -9.20 -6.54
C ALA A 200 14.98 -8.40 -5.27
N ALA A 201 14.76 -9.04 -4.12
CA ALA A 201 15.10 -8.46 -2.84
C ALA A 201 16.61 -8.24 -2.68
N VAL A 202 17.02 -7.01 -2.38
CA VAL A 202 18.40 -6.69 -2.00
C VAL A 202 18.49 -6.71 -0.49
N VAL A 203 19.04 -7.80 0.03
CA VAL A 203 19.21 -8.00 1.47
C VAL A 203 20.47 -7.28 1.93
N SER A 204 20.37 -6.48 2.98
CA SER A 204 21.48 -5.70 3.53
C SER A 204 21.37 -5.57 5.04
N GLN A 205 22.49 -5.21 5.66
CA GLN A 205 22.50 -4.83 7.08
C GLN A 205 21.82 -3.46 7.24
N PRO A 206 21.04 -3.26 8.32
CA PRO A 206 20.45 -1.96 8.62
C PRO A 206 21.53 -0.85 8.70
N GLY A 207 21.22 0.31 8.12
CA GLY A 207 22.14 1.45 8.04
C GLY A 207 23.21 1.38 6.96
N GLN A 208 23.28 0.29 6.19
CA GLN A 208 24.21 0.14 5.06
C GLN A 208 23.47 0.15 3.72
N ALA A 209 24.20 0.46 2.65
CA ALA A 209 23.69 0.45 1.26
C ALA A 209 22.36 1.22 1.06
N GLY A 210 22.13 2.28 1.85
CA GLY A 210 20.89 3.06 1.80
C GLY A 210 19.70 2.36 2.47
N ALA A 211 19.91 1.26 3.19
CA ALA A 211 18.89 0.63 4.02
C ALA A 211 18.64 1.45 5.29
N GLY A 212 17.39 1.46 5.75
CA GLY A 212 17.00 2.10 7.01
C GLY A 212 17.73 1.52 8.22
N LYS A 213 17.63 2.21 9.35
CA LYS A 213 18.17 1.75 10.64
C LYS A 213 17.07 1.07 11.44
N LEU A 214 17.43 0.18 12.35
CA LEU A 214 16.49 -0.39 13.29
C LEU A 214 16.36 0.49 14.55
N MET A 215 15.15 0.55 15.07
CA MET A 215 14.83 1.18 16.34
C MET A 215 14.11 0.20 17.22
N GLN A 216 14.74 -0.16 18.36
CA GLN A 216 14.17 -1.04 19.37
C GLN A 216 13.15 -0.31 20.24
N GLY A 217 12.12 -1.01 20.70
CA GLY A 217 11.08 -0.46 21.59
C GLY A 217 10.12 0.50 20.89
N ALA A 218 10.01 0.42 19.57
CA ALA A 218 9.10 1.22 18.77
C ALA A 218 8.45 0.37 17.69
N LEU A 219 7.28 0.79 17.24
CA LEU A 219 6.54 0.23 16.11
C LEU A 219 6.23 1.33 15.10
N GLU A 220 6.17 0.96 13.84
CA GLU A 220 5.71 1.87 12.79
C GLU A 220 4.18 1.83 12.72
N ALA A 221 3.53 2.97 12.99
CA ALA A 221 2.10 3.14 12.80
C ALA A 221 1.76 3.18 11.30
N SER A 222 0.49 3.00 10.98
CA SER A 222 -0.02 3.21 9.62
C SER A 222 0.32 4.62 9.12
N ASN A 223 0.63 4.77 7.84
CA ASN A 223 0.83 6.07 7.19
C ASN A 223 -0.48 6.70 6.69
N VAL A 224 -1.62 6.19 7.15
CA VAL A 224 -2.96 6.70 6.83
C VAL A 224 -3.29 7.89 7.72
N ASN A 225 -3.70 9.01 7.11
CA ASN A 225 -4.24 10.16 7.82
C ASN A 225 -5.77 10.08 7.83
N VAL A 226 -6.35 9.87 9.01
CA VAL A 226 -7.82 9.72 9.18
C VAL A 226 -8.58 10.90 8.61
N VAL A 227 -8.14 12.13 8.90
CA VAL A 227 -8.86 13.37 8.48
C VAL A 227 -8.84 13.46 6.95
N GLU A 228 -7.70 13.23 6.33
CA GLU A 228 -7.55 13.23 4.86
C GLU A 228 -8.46 12.17 4.22
N GLU A 229 -8.45 10.93 4.73
CA GLU A 229 -9.29 9.86 4.20
C GLU A 229 -10.79 10.12 4.40
N MET A 230 -11.20 10.74 5.52
CA MET A 230 -12.59 11.14 5.73
C MET A 230 -13.04 12.23 4.75
N VAL A 231 -12.20 13.23 4.48
CA VAL A 231 -12.48 14.26 3.47
C VAL A 231 -12.60 13.62 2.08
N ASN A 232 -11.64 12.76 1.71
CA ASN A 232 -11.67 12.01 0.45
C ASN A 232 -12.93 11.13 0.32
N MET A 233 -13.39 10.54 1.42
CA MET A 233 -14.63 9.76 1.46
C MET A 233 -15.85 10.63 1.16
N ILE A 234 -15.97 11.79 1.81
CA ILE A 234 -17.08 12.74 1.58
C ILE A 234 -17.09 13.23 0.12
N GLU A 235 -15.92 13.58 -0.43
CA GLU A 235 -15.80 13.99 -1.83
C GLU A 235 -16.25 12.88 -2.78
N THR A 236 -15.80 11.63 -2.51
CA THR A 236 -16.14 10.45 -3.31
C THR A 236 -17.64 10.15 -3.25
N GLN A 237 -18.26 10.26 -2.06
CA GLN A 237 -19.71 10.09 -1.89
C GLN A 237 -20.49 11.15 -2.65
N ARG A 238 -20.09 12.41 -2.56
CA ARG A 238 -20.73 13.49 -3.34
C ARG A 238 -20.59 13.28 -4.86
N ALA A 239 -19.41 12.89 -5.32
CA ALA A 239 -19.20 12.59 -6.74
C ALA A 239 -20.05 11.40 -7.19
N TYR A 240 -20.20 10.36 -6.37
CA TYR A 240 -21.08 9.23 -6.62
C TYR A 240 -22.55 9.67 -6.74
N GLU A 241 -23.04 10.49 -5.81
CA GLU A 241 -24.40 11.02 -5.85
C GLU A 241 -24.66 11.86 -7.12
N ILE A 242 -23.71 12.73 -7.52
CA ILE A 242 -23.83 13.54 -8.73
C ILE A 242 -23.91 12.65 -9.98
N ASN A 243 -23.05 11.63 -10.10
CA ASN A 243 -23.08 10.71 -11.21
C ASN A 243 -24.38 9.89 -11.25
N SER A 244 -24.89 9.46 -10.09
CA SER A 244 -26.18 8.77 -9.97
C SER A 244 -27.36 9.64 -10.40
N LYS A 245 -27.37 10.93 -10.00
CA LYS A 245 -28.37 11.89 -10.44
C LYS A 245 -28.29 12.16 -11.95
N ALA A 246 -27.08 12.21 -12.52
CA ALA A 246 -26.89 12.37 -13.96
C ALA A 246 -27.50 11.20 -14.74
N ILE A 247 -27.31 9.95 -14.27
CA ILE A 247 -27.95 8.77 -14.88
C ILE A 247 -29.47 8.89 -14.80
N SER A 248 -30.02 9.24 -13.65
CA SER A 248 -31.46 9.40 -13.46
C SER A 248 -32.05 10.47 -14.34
N ALA A 249 -31.34 11.59 -14.55
CA ALA A 249 -31.77 12.68 -15.48
C ALA A 249 -31.79 12.21 -16.92
N VAL A 250 -30.77 11.45 -17.36
CA VAL A 250 -30.71 10.89 -18.72
C VAL A 250 -31.84 9.87 -18.91
N ASP A 251 -32.09 8.99 -17.95
CA ASP A 251 -33.20 8.02 -18.00
C ASP A 251 -34.57 8.75 -18.11
N GLY A 252 -34.75 9.82 -17.31
CA GLY A 252 -35.95 10.69 -17.40
C GLY A 252 -36.15 11.34 -18.77
N MET A 253 -35.08 11.84 -19.38
CA MET A 253 -35.11 12.39 -20.75
C MET A 253 -35.48 11.32 -21.79
N LEU A 254 -34.95 10.12 -21.68
CA LEU A 254 -35.25 9.01 -22.59
C LEU A 254 -36.70 8.55 -22.45
N ARG A 255 -37.25 8.47 -21.24
CA ARG A 255 -38.67 8.15 -21.00
C ARG A 255 -39.58 9.20 -21.56
N PHE A 256 -39.25 10.48 -21.43
CA PHE A 256 -40.01 11.57 -22.00
C PHE A 256 -40.06 11.49 -23.54
N LEU A 257 -38.92 11.21 -24.16
CA LEU A 257 -38.84 11.03 -25.62
C LEU A 257 -39.69 9.82 -26.07
N ASN A 258 -39.61 8.70 -25.35
CA ASN A 258 -40.34 7.48 -25.71
C ASN A 258 -41.87 7.60 -25.51
N ASN A 259 -42.32 8.44 -24.57
CA ASN A 259 -43.76 8.68 -24.33
C ASN A 259 -44.37 9.72 -25.30
N ASN A 260 -43.56 10.50 -26.00
CA ASN A 260 -44.01 11.54 -26.94
C ASN A 260 -43.77 11.17 -28.41
N MET A 261 -43.29 9.96 -28.69
CA MET A 261 -43.25 9.34 -30.01
C MET A 261 -44.39 8.30 -30.15
#